data_7d54aadee92bd75b4eda9bbecfab2464
#
_entry.id   7d54aadee92bd75b4eda9bbecfab2464
#
_cell.length_a   1.000
_cell.length_b   1.000
_cell.length_c   1.000
_cell.angle_alpha   90.00
_cell.angle_beta   90.00
_cell.angle_gamma   90.00
#
_symmetry.space_group_name_H-M   'P 1'
#
loop_
_entity.id
_entity.type
_entity.pdbx_description
1 polymer ?
#
loop_
_entity_poly.entity_id
_entity_poly.type
_entity_poly.pdbx_seq_one_letter_code
_entity_poly.pdbx_strand_id
1 'polypeptide(L)'
;MGTYTEKLQRRAFEAIVIGASAGGIKALLRLLPELPENFSLAVIIVLHMPDIFESKLAEIFRQHVKIPVKQAQDKESIKSGHLYFAPPGYHLSIEVGRTFSLSCEEPVHYSRPAIDLLMTSASDVYGDRLVGILLTGASQDGAEGLASIKEVGGFTVVQDPREAEIAIMPQAAINLQQPDLILSLDNMCKLLLDVERS
;
A
#
# COMPACT_ATOMS: atom_id res chain seq x y z
N MET A 1 13.91 14.98 15.43
CA MET A 1 13.84 13.49 15.49
C MET A 1 12.89 13.11 16.64
N GLY A 2 11.58 13.20 16.51
CA GLY A 2 10.69 13.06 17.66
C GLY A 2 9.19 13.07 17.40
N THR A 3 8.74 13.19 16.14
CA THR A 3 7.35 13.60 15.91
C THR A 3 6.40 12.50 15.41
N TYR A 4 6.84 11.40 14.82
CA TYR A 4 5.93 10.31 14.47
C TYR A 4 6.07 9.08 15.38
N THR A 5 7.19 8.91 16.07
CA THR A 5 7.37 7.82 17.05
C THR A 5 6.29 7.86 18.14
N GLU A 6 5.87 9.06 18.59
CA GLU A 6 4.77 9.18 19.56
C GLU A 6 3.42 8.74 18.98
N LYS A 7 3.17 8.99 17.68
CA LYS A 7 1.94 8.56 17.00
C LYS A 7 1.89 7.04 16.76
N LEU A 8 3.05 6.40 16.68
CA LEU A 8 3.18 4.94 16.52
C LEU A 8 3.17 4.19 17.85
N GLN A 9 3.60 4.86 18.96
CA GLN A 9 3.70 4.22 20.26
C GLN A 9 2.37 3.61 20.69
N ARG A 10 2.39 2.32 21.05
CA ARG A 10 1.26 1.49 21.49
C ARG A 10 0.31 1.00 20.40
N ARG A 11 0.69 1.07 19.13
CA ARG A 11 -0.09 0.50 18.03
C ARG A 11 0.52 -0.84 17.60
N ALA A 12 -0.28 -1.89 17.58
CA ALA A 12 0.13 -3.20 17.05
C ALA A 12 -0.36 -3.34 15.62
N PHE A 13 0.43 -2.90 14.64
CA PHE A 13 0.08 -3.05 13.23
C PHE A 13 0.20 -4.51 12.78
N GLU A 14 -0.65 -4.92 11.83
CA GLU A 14 -0.66 -6.27 11.26
C GLU A 14 -0.43 -6.28 9.76
N ALA A 15 -0.83 -5.21 9.05
CA ALA A 15 -0.70 -5.12 7.61
C ALA A 15 -0.40 -3.69 7.14
N ILE A 16 0.24 -3.62 5.98
CA ILE A 16 0.50 -2.38 5.23
C ILE A 16 -0.11 -2.55 3.84
N VAL A 17 -0.95 -1.61 3.42
CA VAL A 17 -1.45 -1.53 2.04
C VAL A 17 -0.82 -0.34 1.34
N ILE A 18 -0.33 -0.53 0.12
CA ILE A 18 0.36 0.51 -0.65
C ILE A 18 -0.32 0.67 -2.01
N GLY A 19 -0.71 1.88 -2.34
CA GLY A 19 -1.19 2.28 -3.65
C GLY A 19 -0.17 3.10 -4.41
N ALA A 20 0.03 2.82 -5.70
CA ALA A 20 0.89 3.59 -6.58
C ALA A 20 0.46 3.48 -8.05
N SER A 21 0.93 4.43 -8.88
CA SER A 21 0.67 4.43 -10.32
C SER A 21 1.91 4.93 -11.09
N ALA A 22 1.80 5.94 -11.93
CA ALA A 22 2.91 6.51 -12.67
C ALA A 22 4.07 6.93 -11.73
N GLY A 23 5.29 6.49 -12.01
CA GLY A 23 6.46 6.65 -11.14
C GLY A 23 6.54 5.63 -9.98
N GLY A 24 5.49 4.82 -9.78
CA GLY A 24 5.35 3.90 -8.64
C GLY A 24 6.43 2.81 -8.59
N ILE A 25 6.88 2.26 -9.73
CA ILE A 25 7.96 1.27 -9.75
C ILE A 25 9.23 1.83 -9.12
N LYS A 26 9.62 3.05 -9.50
CA LYS A 26 10.83 3.70 -8.93
C LYS A 26 10.66 3.96 -7.43
N ALA A 27 9.49 4.44 -7.02
CA ALA A 27 9.19 4.69 -5.61
C ALA A 27 9.25 3.39 -4.79
N LEU A 28 8.65 2.31 -5.26
CA LEU A 28 8.67 1.00 -4.61
C LEU A 28 10.08 0.38 -4.57
N LEU A 29 10.88 0.51 -5.65
CA LEU A 29 12.27 0.04 -5.69
C LEU A 29 13.19 0.81 -4.73
N ARG A 30 12.82 2.03 -4.31
CA ARG A 30 13.53 2.76 -3.27
C ARG A 30 13.06 2.37 -1.86
N LEU A 31 11.77 2.09 -1.70
CA LEU A 31 11.14 1.85 -0.42
C LEU A 31 11.32 0.40 0.08
N LEU A 32 11.00 -0.59 -0.76
CA LEU A 32 10.87 -1.99 -0.33
C LEU A 32 12.19 -2.72 -0.04
N PRO A 33 13.34 -2.42 -0.69
CA PRO A 33 14.62 -3.06 -0.36
C PRO A 33 15.12 -2.78 1.07
N GLU A 34 14.61 -1.73 1.70
CA GLU A 34 14.95 -1.35 3.08
C GLU A 34 14.25 -2.23 4.14
N LEU A 35 13.24 -3.03 3.73
CA LEU A 35 12.59 -3.97 4.64
C LEU A 35 13.57 -5.05 5.08
N PRO A 36 13.72 -5.30 6.40
CA PRO A 36 14.63 -6.33 6.90
C PRO A 36 14.08 -7.74 6.60
N GLU A 37 14.94 -8.73 6.63
CA GLU A 37 14.57 -10.13 6.35
C GLU A 37 13.52 -10.68 7.33
N ASN A 38 13.54 -10.21 8.55
CA ASN A 38 12.61 -10.59 9.60
C ASN A 38 11.40 -9.66 9.71
N PHE A 39 11.10 -8.85 8.68
CA PHE A 39 9.92 -7.98 8.67
C PHE A 39 8.65 -8.79 8.88
N SER A 40 7.84 -8.43 9.87
CA SER A 40 6.75 -9.27 10.35
C SER A 40 5.36 -8.92 9.79
N LEU A 41 5.18 -7.73 9.21
CA LEU A 41 3.88 -7.31 8.69
C LEU A 41 3.62 -7.86 7.28
N ALA A 42 2.35 -8.08 6.95
CA ALA A 42 1.95 -8.32 5.55
C ALA A 42 2.00 -7.01 4.77
N VAL A 43 2.59 -7.02 3.58
CA VAL A 43 2.61 -5.86 2.67
C VAL A 43 1.84 -6.19 1.41
N ILE A 44 0.76 -5.44 1.11
CA ILE A 44 -0.11 -5.67 -0.04
C ILE A 44 -0.10 -4.45 -0.94
N ILE A 45 0.17 -4.63 -2.22
CA ILE A 45 0.42 -3.54 -3.16
C ILE A 45 -0.51 -3.61 -4.36
N VAL A 46 -1.19 -2.51 -4.64
CA VAL A 46 -1.79 -2.23 -5.94
C VAL A 46 -0.91 -1.21 -6.65
N LEU A 47 -0.39 -1.61 -7.80
CA LEU A 47 0.33 -0.74 -8.72
C LEU A 47 -0.41 -0.71 -10.06
N HIS A 48 -0.92 0.46 -10.46
CA HIS A 48 -1.54 0.61 -11.77
C HIS A 48 -0.52 0.40 -12.88
N MET A 49 -0.80 -0.55 -13.75
CA MET A 49 -0.01 -0.85 -14.94
C MET A 49 -0.92 -1.03 -16.14
N PRO A 50 -0.44 -0.71 -17.35
CA PRO A 50 -1.17 -1.07 -18.58
C PRO A 50 -1.40 -2.58 -18.65
N ASP A 51 -2.60 -3.00 -19.07
CA ASP A 51 -3.04 -4.41 -19.15
C ASP A 51 -2.14 -5.32 -20.02
N ILE A 52 -1.22 -4.74 -20.78
CA ILE A 52 -0.35 -5.43 -21.76
C ILE A 52 0.82 -6.18 -21.08
N PHE A 53 1.09 -5.88 -19.83
CA PHE A 53 2.17 -6.51 -19.11
C PHE A 53 1.65 -7.63 -18.21
N GLU A 54 1.87 -8.90 -18.61
CA GLU A 54 1.92 -9.97 -17.61
C GLU A 54 2.81 -9.48 -16.47
N SER A 55 2.26 -9.39 -15.28
CA SER A 55 2.95 -8.75 -14.17
C SER A 55 4.19 -9.54 -13.77
N LYS A 56 5.32 -9.19 -14.33
CA LYS A 56 6.64 -9.63 -13.85
C LYS A 56 7.07 -8.87 -12.58
N LEU A 57 6.18 -8.06 -11.99
CA LEU A 57 6.48 -7.29 -10.80
C LEU A 57 7.03 -8.17 -9.67
N ALA A 58 6.35 -9.26 -9.35
CA ALA A 58 6.81 -10.17 -8.31
C ALA A 58 8.22 -10.74 -8.62
N GLU A 59 8.55 -11.00 -9.88
CA GLU A 59 9.88 -11.47 -10.28
C GLU A 59 10.94 -10.37 -10.11
N ILE A 60 10.62 -9.15 -10.56
CA ILE A 60 11.53 -8.00 -10.42
C ILE A 60 11.81 -7.74 -8.93
N PHE A 61 10.76 -7.66 -8.12
CA PHE A 61 10.93 -7.31 -6.70
C PHE A 61 11.55 -8.44 -5.87
N ARG A 62 11.42 -9.73 -6.24
CA ARG A 62 12.15 -10.83 -5.59
C ARG A 62 13.67 -10.67 -5.61
N GLN A 63 14.20 -9.96 -6.59
CA GLN A 63 15.64 -9.72 -6.69
C GLN A 63 16.12 -8.58 -5.81
N HIS A 64 15.20 -7.73 -5.32
CA HIS A 64 15.52 -6.51 -4.59
C HIS A 64 15.03 -6.51 -3.13
N VAL A 65 14.08 -7.38 -2.79
CA VAL A 65 13.43 -7.41 -1.47
C VAL A 65 13.81 -8.68 -0.72
N LYS A 66 14.07 -8.58 0.58
CA LYS A 66 14.56 -9.68 1.41
C LYS A 66 13.47 -10.62 1.92
N ILE A 67 12.22 -10.13 2.00
CA ILE A 67 11.06 -10.96 2.39
C ILE A 67 10.45 -11.64 1.16
N PRO A 68 9.70 -12.76 1.34
CA PRO A 68 9.02 -13.45 0.25
C PRO A 68 8.09 -12.53 -0.53
N VAL A 69 8.25 -12.51 -1.86
CA VAL A 69 7.45 -11.69 -2.79
C VAL A 69 6.66 -12.59 -3.72
N LYS A 70 5.36 -12.33 -3.87
CA LYS A 70 4.49 -13.07 -4.77
C LYS A 70 3.32 -12.23 -5.30
N GLN A 71 2.63 -12.74 -6.28
CA GLN A 71 1.35 -12.24 -6.74
C GLN A 71 0.24 -12.86 -5.88
N ALA A 72 -0.74 -12.05 -5.46
CA ALA A 72 -1.89 -12.52 -4.69
C ALA A 72 -2.74 -13.50 -5.52
N GLN A 73 -3.26 -14.54 -4.87
CA GLN A 73 -4.15 -15.53 -5.48
C GLN A 73 -5.52 -15.52 -4.81
N ASP A 74 -6.56 -15.81 -5.56
CA ASP A 74 -7.91 -15.85 -5.03
C ASP A 74 -8.03 -16.86 -3.88
N LYS A 75 -8.71 -16.47 -2.79
CA LYS A 75 -8.90 -17.25 -1.56
C LYS A 75 -7.63 -17.65 -0.81
N GLU A 76 -6.49 -17.10 -1.20
CA GLU A 76 -5.25 -17.32 -0.45
C GLU A 76 -5.25 -16.59 0.89
N SER A 77 -4.79 -17.26 1.95
CA SER A 77 -4.59 -16.64 3.27
C SER A 77 -3.41 -15.69 3.26
N ILE A 78 -3.62 -14.49 3.78
CA ILE A 78 -2.58 -13.46 3.92
C ILE A 78 -1.64 -13.85 5.05
N LYS A 79 -0.34 -13.95 4.74
CA LYS A 79 0.71 -14.31 5.69
C LYS A 79 1.53 -13.09 6.09
N SER A 80 1.79 -12.96 7.37
CA SER A 80 2.78 -12.00 7.89
C SER A 80 4.15 -12.20 7.24
N GLY A 81 4.93 -11.14 7.12
CA GLY A 81 6.27 -11.22 6.54
C GLY A 81 6.31 -11.50 5.04
N HIS A 82 5.21 -11.30 4.33
CA HIS A 82 5.13 -11.49 2.88
C HIS A 82 4.72 -10.22 2.17
N LEU A 83 5.22 -10.05 0.97
CA LEU A 83 4.84 -8.97 0.07
C LEU A 83 4.01 -9.54 -1.09
N TYR A 84 2.85 -8.95 -1.30
CA TYR A 84 1.91 -9.35 -2.33
C TYR A 84 1.66 -8.21 -3.31
N PHE A 85 1.71 -8.52 -4.60
CA PHE A 85 1.21 -7.64 -5.65
C PHE A 85 -0.16 -8.09 -6.12
N ALA A 86 -1.06 -7.15 -6.37
CA ALA A 86 -2.31 -7.42 -7.05
C ALA A 86 -2.05 -7.95 -8.48
N PRO A 87 -2.77 -9.00 -8.93
CA PRO A 87 -2.67 -9.47 -10.30
C PRO A 87 -3.27 -8.45 -11.28
N PRO A 88 -2.71 -8.30 -12.50
CA PRO A 88 -3.29 -7.45 -13.53
C PRO A 88 -4.65 -7.97 -13.98
N GLY A 89 -5.55 -7.05 -14.33
CA GLY A 89 -6.87 -7.39 -14.85
C GLY A 89 -7.89 -7.85 -13.80
N TYR A 90 -7.55 -7.88 -12.51
CA TYR A 90 -8.44 -8.21 -11.41
C TYR A 90 -8.38 -7.14 -10.33
N HIS A 91 -9.53 -6.81 -9.75
CA HIS A 91 -9.55 -6.12 -8.48
C HIS A 91 -9.10 -7.07 -7.36
N LEU A 92 -8.33 -6.53 -6.42
CA LEU A 92 -7.86 -7.24 -5.23
C LEU A 92 -8.57 -6.67 -4.01
N SER A 93 -9.26 -7.52 -3.26
CA SER A 93 -9.90 -7.18 -1.99
C SER A 93 -9.45 -8.14 -0.89
N ILE A 94 -9.66 -7.75 0.36
CA ILE A 94 -9.39 -8.58 1.54
C ILE A 94 -10.72 -8.93 2.21
N GLU A 95 -10.94 -10.22 2.47
CA GLU A 95 -12.12 -10.74 3.16
C GLU A 95 -11.89 -10.85 4.68
N VAL A 96 -12.98 -10.91 5.44
CA VAL A 96 -12.98 -11.00 6.93
C VAL A 96 -12.08 -12.12 7.46
N GLY A 97 -11.95 -13.23 6.70
CA GLY A 97 -11.03 -14.33 7.03
C GLY A 97 -9.55 -14.05 6.79
N ARG A 98 -9.17 -12.81 6.43
CA ARG A 98 -7.80 -12.45 6.02
C ARG A 98 -7.32 -13.27 4.83
N THR A 99 -8.18 -13.44 3.87
CA THR A 99 -7.90 -14.05 2.58
C THR A 99 -8.09 -13.04 1.48
N PHE A 100 -7.41 -13.22 0.36
CA PHE A 100 -7.64 -12.41 -0.83
C PHE A 100 -8.91 -12.81 -1.55
N SER A 101 -9.55 -11.83 -2.18
CA SER A 101 -10.62 -12.03 -3.15
C SER A 101 -10.26 -11.30 -4.45
N LEU A 102 -10.38 -11.98 -5.57
CA LEU A 102 -10.17 -11.42 -6.90
C LEU A 102 -11.49 -11.29 -7.63
N SER A 103 -11.77 -10.12 -8.23
CA SER A 103 -12.97 -9.90 -9.02
C SER A 103 -12.65 -9.25 -10.38
N CYS A 104 -13.50 -9.53 -11.38
CA CYS A 104 -13.46 -8.94 -12.72
C CYS A 104 -14.51 -7.84 -12.90
N GLU A 105 -14.97 -7.22 -11.82
CA GLU A 105 -15.92 -6.12 -11.87
C GLU A 105 -15.39 -4.95 -12.72
N GLU A 106 -16.28 -4.03 -13.09
CA GLU A 106 -15.94 -2.88 -13.92
C GLU A 106 -14.79 -2.06 -13.30
N PRO A 107 -13.89 -1.49 -14.11
CA PRO A 107 -12.81 -0.66 -13.63
C PRO A 107 -13.30 0.51 -12.76
N VAL A 108 -12.64 0.76 -11.64
CA VAL A 108 -12.85 1.94 -10.79
C VAL A 108 -11.79 2.98 -11.15
N HIS A 109 -12.19 4.23 -11.38
CA HIS A 109 -11.30 5.29 -11.87
C HIS A 109 -10.47 4.87 -13.09
N TYR A 110 -11.08 4.10 -14.01
CA TYR A 110 -10.44 3.52 -15.21
C TYR A 110 -9.30 2.54 -14.91
N SER A 111 -9.23 2.03 -13.68
CA SER A 111 -8.16 1.11 -13.25
C SER A 111 -8.71 -0.21 -12.72
N ARG A 112 -8.07 -1.31 -13.11
CA ARG A 112 -8.25 -2.65 -12.55
C ARG A 112 -6.89 -3.37 -12.53
N PRO A 113 -6.29 -3.59 -11.35
CA PRO A 113 -6.81 -3.37 -9.98
C PRO A 113 -7.04 -1.90 -9.62
N ALA A 114 -7.98 -1.63 -8.70
CA ALA A 114 -8.20 -0.32 -8.09
C ALA A 114 -7.60 -0.28 -6.68
N ILE A 115 -6.95 0.84 -6.34
CA ILE A 115 -6.34 1.07 -5.03
C ILE A 115 -7.42 1.26 -3.97
N ASP A 116 -8.48 2.01 -4.27
CA ASP A 116 -9.59 2.28 -3.35
C ASP A 116 -10.23 0.98 -2.86
N LEU A 117 -10.48 0.00 -3.74
CA LEU A 117 -11.08 -1.28 -3.37
C LEU A 117 -10.19 -2.09 -2.41
N LEU A 118 -8.88 -2.14 -2.67
CA LEU A 118 -7.96 -2.78 -1.73
C LEU A 118 -7.96 -2.08 -0.38
N MET A 119 -7.83 -0.76 -0.35
CA MET A 119 -7.70 0.00 0.89
C MET A 119 -8.98 -0.04 1.72
N THR A 120 -10.16 0.09 1.08
CA THR A 120 -11.45 0.02 1.77
C THR A 120 -11.67 -1.37 2.37
N SER A 121 -11.51 -2.45 1.60
CA SER A 121 -11.65 -3.81 2.13
C SER A 121 -10.63 -4.14 3.21
N ALA A 122 -9.40 -3.61 3.11
CA ALA A 122 -8.40 -3.77 4.15
C ALA A 122 -8.78 -3.03 5.43
N SER A 123 -9.37 -1.83 5.32
CA SER A 123 -9.84 -1.04 6.49
C SER A 123 -10.92 -1.79 7.27
N ASP A 124 -11.84 -2.44 6.58
CA ASP A 124 -12.91 -3.23 7.19
C ASP A 124 -12.37 -4.43 7.99
N VAL A 125 -11.24 -5.01 7.56
CA VAL A 125 -10.69 -6.23 8.17
C VAL A 125 -9.67 -5.95 9.27
N TYR A 126 -8.81 -4.96 9.07
CA TYR A 126 -7.71 -4.68 10.00
C TYR A 126 -8.00 -3.53 10.98
N GLY A 127 -8.91 -2.61 10.63
CA GLY A 127 -9.26 -1.47 11.46
C GLY A 127 -8.04 -0.60 11.78
N ASP A 128 -7.85 -0.28 13.06
CA ASP A 128 -6.74 0.54 13.59
C ASP A 128 -5.35 -0.12 13.50
N ARG A 129 -5.29 -1.42 13.14
CA ARG A 129 -4.05 -2.18 12.95
C ARG A 129 -3.50 -2.13 11.51
N LEU A 130 -4.08 -1.26 10.68
CA LEU A 130 -3.69 -1.07 9.27
C LEU A 130 -2.86 0.20 9.07
N VAL A 131 -1.84 0.09 8.23
CA VAL A 131 -1.13 1.23 7.67
C VAL A 131 -1.48 1.36 6.19
N GLY A 132 -2.00 2.51 5.78
CA GLY A 132 -2.23 2.86 4.38
C GLY A 132 -1.16 3.82 3.87
N ILE A 133 -0.55 3.52 2.73
CA ILE A 133 0.46 4.35 2.09
C ILE A 133 0.02 4.65 0.65
N LEU A 134 -0.02 5.93 0.28
CA LEU A 134 -0.30 6.34 -1.09
C LEU A 134 0.88 7.09 -1.68
N LEU A 135 1.39 6.57 -2.81
CA LEU A 135 2.58 7.08 -3.47
C LEU A 135 2.21 7.89 -4.73
N THR A 136 3.21 8.19 -5.54
CA THR A 136 3.11 8.88 -6.83
C THR A 136 2.09 8.22 -7.77
N GLY A 137 1.34 9.02 -8.53
CA GLY A 137 0.38 8.52 -9.50
C GLY A 137 -0.38 9.63 -10.23
N ALA A 138 -0.96 9.31 -11.40
CA ALA A 138 -1.65 10.24 -12.29
C ALA A 138 -3.19 10.17 -12.19
N SER A 139 -3.74 9.49 -11.20
CA SER A 139 -5.19 9.42 -10.92
C SER A 139 -5.48 9.80 -9.47
N GLN A 140 -6.75 9.91 -9.12
CA GLN A 140 -7.20 10.12 -7.74
C GLN A 140 -7.51 8.81 -6.99
N ASP A 141 -7.37 7.64 -7.66
CA ASP A 141 -7.62 6.34 -7.06
C ASP A 141 -6.70 6.11 -5.84
N GLY A 142 -7.27 5.61 -4.76
CA GLY A 142 -6.62 5.45 -3.46
C GLY A 142 -6.89 6.58 -2.48
N ALA A 143 -7.47 7.71 -2.90
CA ALA A 143 -7.79 8.81 -2.00
C ALA A 143 -8.96 8.46 -1.07
N GLU A 144 -10.04 7.86 -1.59
CA GLU A 144 -11.19 7.42 -0.80
C GLU A 144 -10.85 6.23 0.09
N GLY A 145 -10.08 5.27 -0.44
CA GLY A 145 -9.61 4.13 0.34
C GLY A 145 -8.69 4.53 1.48
N LEU A 146 -7.80 5.51 1.28
CA LEU A 146 -6.97 6.04 2.35
C LEU A 146 -7.79 6.77 3.41
N ALA A 147 -8.84 7.50 2.99
CA ALA A 147 -9.80 8.12 3.90
C ALA A 147 -10.54 7.07 4.75
N SER A 148 -10.99 5.97 4.14
CA SER A 148 -11.63 4.84 4.85
C SER A 148 -10.70 4.25 5.92
N ILE A 149 -9.41 4.08 5.62
CA ILE A 149 -8.41 3.63 6.60
C ILE A 149 -8.34 4.61 7.79
N LYS A 150 -8.33 5.90 7.51
CA LYS A 150 -8.29 6.94 8.55
C LYS A 150 -9.53 6.92 9.44
N GLU A 151 -10.72 6.73 8.86
CA GLU A 151 -12.00 6.72 9.57
C GLU A 151 -12.09 5.58 10.59
N VAL A 152 -11.50 4.41 10.29
CA VAL A 152 -11.46 3.27 11.23
C VAL A 152 -10.29 3.36 12.23
N GLY A 153 -9.56 4.47 12.24
CA GLY A 153 -8.43 4.69 13.15
C GLY A 153 -7.09 4.11 12.67
N GLY A 154 -7.02 3.60 11.44
CA GLY A 154 -5.77 3.17 10.82
C GLY A 154 -4.78 4.33 10.61
N PHE A 155 -3.54 4.02 10.30
CA PHE A 155 -2.47 5.01 10.14
C PHE A 155 -2.24 5.31 8.66
N THR A 156 -2.29 6.58 8.29
CA THR A 156 -2.28 7.01 6.88
C THR A 156 -1.05 7.84 6.53
N VAL A 157 -0.39 7.48 5.45
CA VAL A 157 0.84 8.12 4.98
C VAL A 157 0.73 8.42 3.49
N VAL A 158 1.10 9.62 3.11
CA VAL A 158 1.11 10.07 1.71
C VAL A 158 2.51 10.52 1.33
N GLN A 159 2.95 10.17 0.14
CA GLN A 159 4.21 10.68 -0.41
C GLN A 159 4.13 12.21 -0.57
N ASP A 160 5.19 12.93 -0.18
CA ASP A 160 5.27 14.37 -0.36
C ASP A 160 5.08 14.71 -1.86
N PRO A 161 4.03 15.48 -2.23
CA PRO A 161 3.76 15.84 -3.62
C PRO A 161 4.93 16.56 -4.31
N ARG A 162 5.81 17.21 -3.53
CA ARG A 162 6.99 17.91 -4.07
C ARG A 162 8.09 16.95 -4.53
N GLU A 163 8.08 15.71 -4.04
CA GLU A 163 9.04 14.66 -4.40
C GLU A 163 8.44 13.62 -5.36
N ALA A 164 7.13 13.53 -5.41
CA ALA A 164 6.44 12.58 -6.28
C ALA A 164 6.72 12.87 -7.76
N GLU A 165 6.99 11.82 -8.56
CA GLU A 165 7.16 11.96 -10.02
C GLU A 165 5.88 12.54 -10.65
N ILE A 166 4.71 12.10 -10.17
CA ILE A 166 3.39 12.66 -10.50
C ILE A 166 2.63 12.90 -9.20
N ALA A 167 2.36 14.18 -8.90
CA ALA A 167 1.78 14.60 -7.63
C ALA A 167 0.25 14.47 -7.52
N ILE A 168 -0.45 14.08 -8.61
CA ILE A 168 -1.93 14.08 -8.67
C ILE A 168 -2.52 13.17 -7.60
N MET A 169 -2.06 11.94 -7.48
CA MET A 169 -2.55 10.95 -6.53
C MET A 169 -2.29 11.35 -5.06
N PRO A 170 -1.06 11.70 -4.67
CA PRO A 170 -0.79 12.24 -3.34
C PRO A 170 -1.61 13.48 -3.00
N GLN A 171 -1.75 14.40 -3.95
CA GLN A 171 -2.49 15.65 -3.72
C GLN A 171 -4.00 15.40 -3.58
N ALA A 172 -4.56 14.44 -4.33
CA ALA A 172 -5.97 14.06 -4.22
C ALA A 172 -6.27 13.54 -2.81
N ALA A 173 -5.43 12.66 -2.26
CA ALA A 173 -5.60 12.14 -0.91
C ALA A 173 -5.50 13.26 0.15
N ILE A 174 -4.52 14.16 0.04
CA ILE A 174 -4.34 15.28 0.98
C ILE A 174 -5.53 16.24 0.93
N ASN A 175 -6.07 16.49 -0.26
CA ASN A 175 -7.22 17.39 -0.42
C ASN A 175 -8.52 16.78 0.13
N LEU A 176 -8.68 15.45 0.04
CA LEU A 176 -9.87 14.76 0.53
C LEU A 176 -9.87 14.66 2.05
N GLN A 177 -8.75 14.24 2.64
CA GLN A 177 -8.61 14.08 4.08
C GLN A 177 -7.15 14.23 4.50
N GLN A 178 -6.92 14.99 5.60
CA GLN A 178 -5.58 15.17 6.17
C GLN A 178 -4.97 13.82 6.59
N PRO A 179 -3.92 13.31 5.95
CA PRO A 179 -3.25 12.09 6.38
C PRO A 179 -2.50 12.30 7.72
N ASP A 180 -2.13 11.20 8.40
CA ASP A 180 -1.32 11.31 9.61
C ASP A 180 0.07 11.87 9.32
N LEU A 181 0.65 11.47 8.19
CA LEU A 181 1.97 11.93 7.75
C LEU A 181 2.01 12.19 6.24
N ILE A 182 2.75 13.22 5.87
CA ILE A 182 3.20 13.48 4.49
C ILE A 182 4.72 13.39 4.51
N LEU A 183 5.31 12.42 3.80
CA LEU A 183 6.72 12.08 3.91
C LEU A 183 7.40 11.93 2.55
N SER A 184 8.70 12.26 2.51
CA SER A 184 9.60 11.81 1.44
C SER A 184 9.80 10.29 1.49
N LEU A 185 10.20 9.68 0.38
CA LEU A 185 10.49 8.24 0.34
C LEU A 185 11.54 7.83 1.37
N ASP A 186 12.59 8.63 1.58
CA ASP A 186 13.63 8.35 2.59
C ASP A 186 13.08 8.33 4.02
N ASN A 187 12.13 9.20 4.32
CA ASN A 187 11.48 9.20 5.63
C ASN A 187 10.44 8.07 5.75
N MET A 188 9.81 7.65 4.64
CA MET A 188 8.95 6.46 4.62
C MET A 188 9.73 5.18 4.89
N CYS A 189 10.96 5.05 4.35
CA CYS A 189 11.84 3.92 4.67
C CYS A 189 12.08 3.80 6.18
N LYS A 190 12.38 4.92 6.85
CA LYS A 190 12.55 4.94 8.30
C LYS A 190 11.27 4.60 9.04
N LEU A 191 10.13 5.16 8.57
CA LEU A 191 8.82 4.87 9.15
C LEU A 191 8.49 3.37 9.10
N LEU A 192 8.75 2.69 7.98
CA LEU A 192 8.48 1.25 7.86
C LEU A 192 9.24 0.41 8.89
N LEU A 193 10.48 0.81 9.22
CA LEU A 193 11.27 0.16 10.27
C LEU A 193 10.73 0.47 11.67
N ASP A 194 10.16 1.65 11.88
CA ASP A 194 9.58 2.05 13.18
C ASP A 194 8.19 1.42 13.39
N VAL A 195 7.39 1.26 12.32
CA VAL A 195 6.06 0.59 12.36
C VAL A 195 6.16 -0.87 12.77
N GLU A 196 7.23 -1.56 12.36
CA GLU A 196 7.47 -2.96 12.77
C GLU A 196 7.79 -3.10 14.26
N ARG A 197 8.39 -2.08 14.85
CA ARG A 197 8.86 -2.10 16.25
C ARG A 197 7.80 -1.61 17.25
N SER A 198 6.70 -1.10 16.76
CA SER A 198 5.61 -0.57 17.59
C SER A 198 4.64 -1.67 17.97
#